data_65a7cb25a21d8cf946bbbdbf5dcb46de
#
_entry.id   65a7cb25a21d8cf946bbbdbf5dcb46de
#
_cell.length_a   1.000
_cell.length_b   1.000
_cell.length_c   1.000
_cell.angle_alpha   90.00
_cell.angle_beta   90.00
_cell.angle_gamma   90.00
#
_symmetry.space_group_name_H-M   'P 1'
#
loop_
_entity.id
_entity.type
_entity.pdbx_description
1 polymer ?
#
loop_
_entity_poly.entity_id
_entity_poly.type
_entity_poly.pdbx_seq_one_letter_code
_entity_poly.pdbx_strand_id
1 'polypeptide(L)'
;MVERLTHSYDGPLAVFLIGLRIHQPWRIGVVGQAIRAMPRMIVELEQNKAAAERGEAESLGYLGSRSTVHLTGTTMIQWWRSTDDLYAYAAAPDHQHRPAWSEFYKVARSAPRAVTIWHETYAVEPGGAESVYAGAKPFGLGAVAGTIPVSRRGETARDRIGKRAAS
;
A
#
# COMPACT_ATOMS: atom_id res chain seq x y z
N MET A 1 22.87 -11.00 -19.77
CA MET A 1 22.93 -10.09 -18.58
C MET A 1 21.51 -9.86 -18.14
N VAL A 2 21.19 -9.99 -16.86
CA VAL A 2 19.82 -9.71 -16.37
C VAL A 2 19.62 -8.20 -16.34
N GLU A 3 18.55 -7.72 -16.98
CA GLU A 3 18.19 -6.32 -16.94
C GLU A 3 17.82 -5.91 -15.50
N ARG A 4 18.33 -4.76 -15.04
CA ARG A 4 18.01 -4.20 -13.74
C ARG A 4 17.15 -2.95 -13.93
N LEU A 5 16.00 -2.95 -13.27
CA LEU A 5 15.02 -1.86 -13.29
C LEU A 5 14.92 -1.19 -11.92
N THR A 6 14.48 0.05 -11.89
CA THR A 6 14.08 0.81 -10.71
C THR A 6 12.69 1.41 -10.94
N HIS A 7 12.01 1.90 -9.87
CA HIS A 7 10.72 2.57 -10.05
C HIS A 7 10.89 3.87 -10.84
N SER A 8 9.85 4.25 -11.59
CA SER A 8 9.80 5.50 -12.37
C SER A 8 9.20 6.68 -11.63
N TYR A 9 8.62 6.45 -10.43
CA TYR A 9 7.94 7.49 -9.68
C TYR A 9 8.92 8.45 -9.00
N ASP A 10 8.69 9.76 -9.16
CA ASP A 10 9.58 10.83 -8.66
C ASP A 10 8.90 11.78 -7.67
N GLY A 11 7.60 11.60 -7.43
CA GLY A 11 6.85 12.41 -6.50
C GLY A 11 7.08 12.03 -5.03
N PRO A 12 6.48 12.78 -4.10
CA PRO A 12 6.41 12.36 -2.71
C PRO A 12 5.58 11.07 -2.59
N LEU A 13 5.83 10.27 -1.57
CA LEU A 13 5.10 9.04 -1.30
C LEU A 13 4.63 9.00 0.16
N ALA A 14 3.44 8.47 0.37
CA ALA A 14 3.09 7.87 1.65
C ALA A 14 3.07 6.34 1.47
N VAL A 15 3.87 5.66 2.26
CA VAL A 15 3.83 4.19 2.36
C VAL A 15 3.03 3.83 3.59
N PHE A 16 1.89 3.19 3.38
CA PHE A 16 0.99 2.77 4.45
C PHE A 16 1.01 1.26 4.58
N LEU A 17 1.48 0.79 5.72
CA LEU A 17 1.44 -0.61 6.09
C LEU A 17 0.25 -0.83 7.01
N ILE A 18 -0.54 -1.86 6.73
CA ILE A 18 -1.61 -2.30 7.61
C ILE A 18 -1.62 -3.81 7.70
N GLY A 19 -1.81 -4.33 8.89
CA GLY A 19 -1.77 -5.76 9.11
C GLY A 19 -2.72 -6.26 10.18
N LEU A 20 -2.99 -7.56 10.06
CA LEU A 20 -3.71 -8.34 11.04
C LEU A 20 -2.77 -9.43 11.57
N ARG A 21 -2.55 -9.46 12.88
CA ARG A 21 -1.87 -10.56 13.56
C ARG A 21 -2.90 -11.41 14.28
N ILE A 22 -2.87 -12.73 14.03
CA ILE A 22 -3.76 -13.71 14.63
C ILE A 22 -3.00 -14.40 15.77
N HIS A 23 -3.50 -14.30 16.99
CA HIS A 23 -2.93 -14.93 18.19
C HIS A 23 -3.69 -16.18 18.60
N GLN A 24 -4.98 -16.24 18.29
CA GLN A 24 -5.87 -17.36 18.64
C GLN A 24 -6.59 -17.86 17.38
N PRO A 25 -5.93 -18.66 16.53
CA PRO A 25 -6.49 -19.11 15.25
C PRO A 25 -7.73 -20.00 15.40
N TRP A 26 -7.90 -20.65 16.54
CA TRP A 26 -9.10 -21.43 16.85
C TRP A 26 -10.39 -20.60 16.99
N ARG A 27 -10.29 -19.28 17.18
CA ARG A 27 -11.44 -18.36 17.20
C ARG A 27 -11.87 -17.96 15.78
N ILE A 28 -12.27 -18.95 14.99
CA ILE A 28 -12.53 -18.84 13.54
C ILE A 28 -13.51 -17.70 13.21
N GLY A 29 -14.57 -17.51 14.01
CA GLY A 29 -15.55 -16.44 13.80
C GLY A 29 -14.94 -15.04 13.90
N VAL A 30 -14.11 -14.79 14.90
CA VAL A 30 -13.39 -13.52 15.12
C VAL A 30 -12.40 -13.25 14.00
N VAL A 31 -11.61 -14.25 13.67
CA VAL A 31 -10.61 -14.17 12.58
C VAL A 31 -11.28 -13.90 11.24
N GLY A 32 -12.37 -14.61 10.94
CA GLY A 32 -13.14 -14.42 9.70
C GLY A 32 -13.76 -13.03 9.58
N GLN A 33 -14.28 -12.46 10.68
CA GLN A 33 -14.78 -11.07 10.69
C GLN A 33 -13.65 -10.07 10.41
N ALA A 34 -12.50 -10.21 11.06
CA ALA A 34 -11.36 -9.34 10.86
C ALA A 34 -10.85 -9.36 9.40
N ILE A 35 -10.78 -10.53 8.78
CA ILE A 35 -10.33 -10.68 7.39
C ILE A 35 -11.32 -10.06 6.40
N ARG A 36 -12.65 -10.15 6.65
CA ARG A 36 -13.67 -9.64 5.71
C ARG A 36 -13.79 -8.12 5.66
N ALA A 37 -13.25 -7.41 6.64
CA ALA A 37 -13.39 -5.96 6.72
C ALA A 37 -12.57 -5.19 5.65
N MET A 38 -11.43 -5.73 5.21
CA MET A 38 -10.49 -5.04 4.31
C MET A 38 -10.83 -5.08 2.80
N PRO A 39 -11.38 -6.14 2.20
CA PRO A 39 -11.49 -6.26 0.75
C PRO A 39 -12.29 -5.14 0.08
N ARG A 40 -13.37 -4.67 0.71
CA ARG A 40 -14.25 -3.63 0.14
C ARG A 40 -13.52 -2.31 -0.08
N MET A 41 -12.69 -1.90 0.88
CA MET A 41 -11.89 -0.68 0.78
C MET A 41 -10.89 -0.77 -0.38
N ILE A 42 -10.25 -1.92 -0.57
CA ILE A 42 -9.29 -2.10 -1.66
C ILE A 42 -9.99 -2.11 -3.02
N VAL A 43 -11.14 -2.76 -3.12
CA VAL A 43 -11.95 -2.73 -4.36
C VAL A 43 -12.34 -1.29 -4.72
N GLU A 44 -12.78 -0.48 -3.76
CA GLU A 44 -13.11 0.93 -3.97
C GLU A 44 -11.89 1.72 -4.50
N LEU A 45 -10.73 1.55 -3.88
CA LEU A 45 -9.50 2.24 -4.27
C LEU A 45 -9.02 1.83 -5.67
N GLU A 46 -9.06 0.55 -6.00
CA GLU A 46 -8.69 0.07 -7.34
C GLU A 46 -9.69 0.55 -8.41
N GLN A 47 -10.98 0.60 -8.08
CA GLN A 47 -12.02 1.14 -8.98
C GLN A 47 -11.82 2.64 -9.21
N ASN A 48 -11.57 3.42 -8.16
CA ASN A 48 -11.28 4.85 -8.30
C ASN A 48 -10.02 5.08 -9.14
N LYS A 49 -8.94 4.34 -8.86
CA LYS A 49 -7.71 4.43 -9.66
C LYS A 49 -7.99 4.18 -11.14
N ALA A 50 -8.68 3.11 -11.48
CA ALA A 50 -9.01 2.78 -12.85
C ALA A 50 -9.92 3.83 -13.51
N ALA A 51 -10.90 4.40 -12.80
CA ALA A 51 -11.76 5.48 -13.29
C ALA A 51 -10.96 6.78 -13.50
N ALA A 52 -10.07 7.13 -12.59
CA ALA A 52 -9.19 8.29 -12.71
C ALA A 52 -8.22 8.17 -13.88
N GLU A 53 -7.65 7.00 -14.14
CA GLU A 53 -6.81 6.71 -15.30
C GLU A 53 -7.56 6.88 -16.65
N ARG A 54 -8.88 6.69 -16.65
CA ARG A 54 -9.76 6.96 -17.82
C ARG A 54 -10.29 8.40 -17.88
N GLY A 55 -9.99 9.25 -16.90
CA GLY A 55 -10.51 10.60 -16.78
C GLY A 55 -11.99 10.68 -16.36
N GLU A 56 -12.54 9.62 -15.79
CA GLU A 56 -13.95 9.51 -15.38
C GLU A 56 -14.18 9.92 -13.91
N ALA A 57 -13.12 10.04 -13.12
CA ALA A 57 -13.18 10.42 -11.72
C ALA A 57 -11.92 11.18 -11.29
N GLU A 58 -12.04 11.94 -10.21
CA GLU A 58 -10.88 12.52 -9.52
C GLU A 58 -10.10 11.41 -8.81
N SER A 59 -8.76 11.46 -8.90
CA SER A 59 -7.89 10.50 -8.26
C SER A 59 -7.81 10.74 -6.75
N LEU A 60 -8.09 9.72 -5.96
CA LEU A 60 -7.88 9.72 -4.51
C LEU A 60 -6.39 9.68 -4.08
N GLY A 61 -5.46 9.63 -5.03
CA GLY A 61 -4.03 9.58 -4.75
C GLY A 61 -3.47 8.19 -4.44
N TYR A 62 -4.30 7.16 -4.47
CA TYR A 62 -3.87 5.78 -4.32
C TYR A 62 -3.14 5.29 -5.56
N LEU A 63 -1.91 4.80 -5.38
CA LEU A 63 -1.07 4.28 -6.46
C LEU A 63 -1.22 2.76 -6.63
N GLY A 64 -1.49 2.06 -5.54
CA GLY A 64 -1.70 0.61 -5.55
C GLY A 64 -1.30 -0.05 -4.24
N SER A 65 -1.50 -1.36 -4.15
CA SER A 65 -1.16 -2.15 -2.97
C SER A 65 -0.59 -3.53 -3.27
N ARG A 66 -0.02 -4.13 -2.24
CA ARG A 66 0.39 -5.55 -2.22
C ARG A 66 0.04 -6.16 -0.88
N SER A 67 -0.58 -7.33 -0.93
CA SER A 67 -0.92 -8.10 0.25
C SER A 67 -0.05 -9.35 0.34
N THR A 68 0.38 -9.67 1.55
CA THR A 68 1.08 -10.91 1.88
C THR A 68 0.31 -11.62 2.98
N VAL A 69 0.07 -12.91 2.78
CA VAL A 69 -0.54 -13.78 3.78
C VAL A 69 0.57 -14.54 4.49
N HIS A 70 0.54 -14.51 5.81
CA HIS A 70 1.45 -15.27 6.68
C HIS A 70 0.67 -16.34 7.43
N LEU A 71 1.37 -17.29 8.00
CA LEU A 71 0.76 -18.32 8.86
C LEU A 71 -0.05 -17.70 10.03
N THR A 72 0.36 -16.54 10.50
CA THR A 72 -0.20 -15.86 11.67
C THR A 72 -0.90 -14.53 11.34
N GLY A 73 -1.29 -14.30 10.10
CA GLY A 73 -1.99 -13.08 9.71
C GLY A 73 -1.75 -12.60 8.29
N THR A 74 -1.97 -11.32 8.09
CA THR A 74 -1.79 -10.66 6.78
C THR A 74 -1.08 -9.34 6.96
N THR A 75 -0.31 -8.93 5.96
CA THR A 75 0.24 -7.57 5.85
C THR A 75 -0.08 -7.03 4.46
N MET A 76 -0.56 -5.81 4.40
CA MET A 76 -0.76 -5.07 3.16
C MET A 76 0.11 -3.83 3.17
N ILE A 77 0.79 -3.59 2.06
CA ILE A 77 1.52 -2.36 1.80
C ILE A 77 0.72 -1.59 0.75
N GLN A 78 0.43 -0.33 1.03
CA GLN A 78 -0.20 0.59 0.09
C GLN A 78 0.77 1.73 -0.22
N TRP A 79 0.74 2.21 -1.45
CA TRP A 79 1.47 3.39 -1.89
C TRP A 79 0.48 4.47 -2.29
N TRP A 80 0.70 5.68 -1.79
CA TRP A 80 -0.11 6.86 -2.01
C TRP A 80 0.76 8.01 -2.49
N ARG A 81 0.21 8.95 -3.25
CA ARG A 81 0.93 10.15 -3.70
C ARG A 81 1.41 11.04 -2.56
N SER A 82 0.63 11.08 -1.45
CA SER A 82 0.96 11.88 -0.27
C SER A 82 0.27 11.34 0.98
N THR A 83 0.73 11.80 2.15
CA THR A 83 0.03 11.59 3.42
C THR A 83 -1.32 12.30 3.45
N ASP A 84 -1.44 13.46 2.80
CA ASP A 84 -2.68 14.23 2.73
C ASP A 84 -3.76 13.48 1.96
N ASP A 85 -3.42 12.87 0.81
CA ASP A 85 -4.35 12.02 0.07
C ASP A 85 -4.83 10.83 0.91
N LEU A 86 -3.91 10.15 1.59
CA LEU A 86 -4.23 9.04 2.49
C LEU A 86 -5.18 9.49 3.62
N TYR A 87 -4.89 10.61 4.26
CA TYR A 87 -5.70 11.12 5.37
C TYR A 87 -7.04 11.69 4.91
N ALA A 88 -7.09 12.33 3.74
CA ALA A 88 -8.33 12.79 3.14
C ALA A 88 -9.28 11.60 2.87
N TYR A 89 -8.77 10.53 2.27
CA TYR A 89 -9.53 9.29 2.08
C TYR A 89 -9.99 8.68 3.42
N ALA A 90 -9.11 8.61 4.41
CA ALA A 90 -9.42 8.05 5.71
C ALA A 90 -10.47 8.86 6.49
N ALA A 91 -10.50 10.18 6.31
CA ALA A 91 -11.43 11.09 6.98
C ALA A 91 -12.80 11.18 6.29
N ALA A 92 -12.88 10.90 4.99
CA ALA A 92 -14.09 11.08 4.20
C ALA A 92 -15.22 10.14 4.68
N PRO A 93 -16.43 10.68 4.95
CA PRO A 93 -17.54 9.90 5.51
C PRO A 93 -18.12 8.89 4.50
N ASP A 94 -18.02 9.18 3.21
CA ASP A 94 -18.66 8.42 2.14
C ASP A 94 -17.79 7.25 1.64
N HIS A 95 -16.57 7.12 2.12
CA HIS A 95 -15.66 6.06 1.72
C HIS A 95 -15.70 4.84 2.66
N GLN A 96 -15.35 3.68 2.12
CA GLN A 96 -15.38 2.38 2.82
C GLN A 96 -14.37 2.28 3.98
N HIS A 97 -13.45 3.23 4.12
CA HIS A 97 -12.49 3.25 5.21
C HIS A 97 -13.16 3.31 6.60
N ARG A 98 -14.12 4.22 6.82
CA ARG A 98 -14.82 4.35 8.11
C ARG A 98 -15.59 3.11 8.53
N PRO A 99 -16.43 2.50 7.66
CA PRO A 99 -17.07 1.22 7.96
C PRO A 99 -16.08 0.10 8.28
N ALA A 100 -15.00 -0.02 7.51
CA ALA A 100 -13.96 -1.02 7.74
C ALA A 100 -13.30 -0.87 9.12
N TRP A 101 -12.89 0.35 9.49
CA TRP A 101 -12.31 0.63 10.81
C TRP A 101 -13.29 0.37 11.96
N SER A 102 -14.55 0.76 11.81
CA SER A 102 -15.59 0.48 12.82
C SER A 102 -15.74 -1.01 13.08
N GLU A 103 -15.76 -1.81 12.01
CA GLU A 103 -15.81 -3.28 12.09
C GLU A 103 -14.56 -3.84 12.78
N PHE A 104 -13.38 -3.37 12.42
CA PHE A 104 -12.12 -3.76 13.08
C PHE A 104 -12.12 -3.47 14.58
N TYR A 105 -12.52 -2.28 14.99
CA TYR A 105 -12.59 -1.92 16.41
C TYR A 105 -13.62 -2.75 17.18
N LYS A 106 -14.73 -3.13 16.56
CA LYS A 106 -15.69 -4.06 17.16
C LYS A 106 -15.05 -5.41 17.43
N VAL A 107 -14.36 -5.97 16.42
CA VAL A 107 -13.64 -7.24 16.55
C VAL A 107 -12.56 -7.17 17.62
N ALA A 108 -11.71 -6.15 17.59
CA ALA A 108 -10.63 -5.97 18.55
C ALA A 108 -11.15 -5.85 20.00
N ARG A 109 -12.27 -5.16 20.21
CA ARG A 109 -12.90 -5.04 21.53
C ARG A 109 -13.58 -6.32 22.01
N SER A 110 -14.23 -7.06 21.10
CA SER A 110 -14.90 -8.30 21.46
C SER A 110 -13.95 -9.44 21.79
N ALA A 111 -12.73 -9.39 21.27
CA ALA A 111 -11.73 -10.43 21.42
C ALA A 111 -10.30 -9.88 21.47
N PRO A 112 -9.94 -9.06 22.48
CA PRO A 112 -8.68 -8.28 22.50
C PRO A 112 -7.41 -9.12 22.55
N ARG A 113 -7.53 -10.42 22.84
CA ARG A 113 -6.40 -11.37 22.84
C ARG A 113 -6.34 -12.26 21.60
N ALA A 114 -7.33 -12.19 20.71
CA ALA A 114 -7.44 -13.08 19.57
C ALA A 114 -6.71 -12.54 18.33
N VAL A 115 -6.79 -11.23 18.13
CA VAL A 115 -6.23 -10.54 16.97
C VAL A 115 -5.62 -9.21 17.40
N THR A 116 -4.57 -8.80 16.69
CA THR A 116 -4.04 -7.42 16.73
C THR A 116 -4.15 -6.84 15.33
N ILE A 117 -4.70 -5.64 15.25
CA ILE A 117 -4.68 -4.83 14.03
C ILE A 117 -3.68 -3.72 14.26
N TRP A 118 -2.82 -3.49 13.30
CA TRP A 118 -1.76 -2.49 13.36
C TRP A 118 -1.64 -1.77 12.03
N HIS A 119 -1.16 -0.55 12.07
CA HIS A 119 -0.75 0.19 10.88
C HIS A 119 0.44 1.09 11.18
N GLU A 120 1.17 1.42 10.13
CA GLU A 120 2.28 2.36 10.14
C GLU A 120 2.21 3.21 8.86
N THR A 121 2.54 4.49 8.98
CA THR A 121 2.60 5.41 7.86
C THR A 121 3.98 6.03 7.78
N TYR A 122 4.60 5.95 6.62
CA TYR A 122 5.90 6.56 6.34
C TYR A 122 5.73 7.62 5.27
N ALA A 123 6.04 8.87 5.60
CA ALA A 123 6.16 9.95 4.64
C ALA A 123 7.54 9.88 3.98
N VAL A 124 7.57 9.84 2.66
CA VAL A 124 8.81 9.77 1.89
C VAL A 124 8.87 10.97 0.97
N GLU A 125 9.87 11.81 1.16
CA GLU A 125 10.11 12.99 0.33
C GLU A 125 10.46 12.61 -1.12
N PRO A 126 10.25 13.50 -2.09
CA PRO A 126 10.67 13.26 -3.47
C PRO A 126 12.14 12.84 -3.56
N GLY A 127 12.40 11.72 -4.22
CA GLY A 127 13.75 11.13 -4.31
C GLY A 127 14.17 10.32 -3.08
N GLY A 128 13.36 10.27 -2.00
CA GLY A 128 13.66 9.50 -0.80
C GLY A 128 13.40 7.99 -0.91
N ALA A 129 12.85 7.54 -2.04
CA ALA A 129 12.64 6.13 -2.32
C ALA A 129 13.74 5.56 -3.21
N GLU A 130 14.20 4.36 -2.91
CA GLU A 130 15.14 3.59 -3.72
C GLU A 130 14.58 2.19 -3.96
N SER A 131 14.76 1.66 -5.15
CA SER A 131 14.41 0.29 -5.49
C SER A 131 15.26 -0.29 -6.60
N VAL A 132 15.40 -1.60 -6.60
CA VAL A 132 15.98 -2.35 -7.72
C VAL A 132 15.19 -3.64 -7.94
N TYR A 133 14.92 -3.92 -9.19
CA TYR A 133 14.24 -5.13 -9.63
C TYR A 133 15.14 -5.85 -10.65
N ALA A 134 15.44 -7.10 -10.38
CA ALA A 134 16.18 -7.97 -11.28
C ALA A 134 15.38 -9.25 -11.50
N GLY A 135 15.05 -9.57 -12.73
CA GLY A 135 14.27 -10.75 -13.08
C GLY A 135 13.01 -10.43 -13.91
N ALA A 136 12.06 -11.39 -13.94
CA ALA A 136 10.99 -11.40 -14.92
C ALA A 136 9.93 -10.29 -14.74
N LYS A 137 9.59 -9.93 -13.49
CA LYS A 137 8.52 -8.94 -13.22
C LYS A 137 8.88 -8.07 -12.02
N PRO A 138 8.69 -6.73 -12.11
CA PRO A 138 8.77 -5.84 -10.96
C PRO A 138 7.76 -6.21 -9.87
N PHE A 139 8.14 -5.93 -8.63
CA PHE A 139 7.29 -6.08 -7.45
C PHE A 139 7.26 -4.76 -6.66
N GLY A 140 6.32 -4.60 -5.72
CA GLY A 140 6.25 -3.42 -4.87
C GLY A 140 5.98 -2.14 -5.65
N LEU A 141 6.69 -1.06 -5.32
CA LEU A 141 6.49 0.26 -5.92
C LEU A 141 6.63 0.25 -7.45
N GLY A 142 7.59 -0.47 -8.00
CA GLY A 142 7.78 -0.56 -9.44
C GLY A 142 6.62 -1.25 -10.18
N ALA A 143 5.90 -2.16 -9.52
CA ALA A 143 4.74 -2.79 -10.11
C ALA A 143 3.49 -1.89 -10.11
N VAL A 144 3.39 -0.92 -9.20
CA VAL A 144 2.23 -0.02 -9.07
C VAL A 144 2.43 1.33 -9.73
N ALA A 145 3.69 1.77 -9.88
CA ALA A 145 4.02 3.11 -10.39
C ALA A 145 4.94 3.10 -11.62
N GLY A 146 5.18 1.92 -12.21
CA GLY A 146 6.03 1.77 -13.38
C GLY A 146 7.52 1.66 -13.07
N THR A 147 8.31 1.27 -14.09
CA THR A 147 9.75 1.07 -13.96
C THR A 147 10.53 1.68 -15.12
N ILE A 148 11.80 2.00 -14.86
CA ILE A 148 12.80 2.42 -15.83
C ILE A 148 14.10 1.64 -15.60
N PRO A 149 15.01 1.57 -16.58
CA PRO A 149 16.36 1.02 -16.39
C PRO A 149 17.11 1.75 -15.28
N VAL A 150 17.88 1.02 -14.45
CA VAL A 150 18.67 1.62 -13.36
C VAL A 150 19.66 2.66 -13.86
N SER A 151 20.17 2.53 -15.09
CA SER A 151 21.09 3.49 -15.73
C SER A 151 20.53 4.91 -15.81
N ARG A 152 19.19 5.07 -15.84
CA ARG A 152 18.54 6.40 -15.84
C ARG A 152 18.51 7.07 -14.46
N ARG A 153 18.74 6.34 -13.38
CA ARG A 153 18.67 6.87 -12.00
C ARG A 153 19.97 6.68 -11.23
N GLY A 154 20.79 5.70 -11.60
CA GLY A 154 22.08 5.42 -10.99
C GLY A 154 22.31 3.93 -10.76
N GLU A 155 23.54 3.50 -10.87
CA GLU A 155 23.92 2.09 -10.79
C GLU A 155 23.95 1.56 -9.36
N THR A 156 24.28 2.40 -8.36
CA THR A 156 24.29 2.02 -6.95
C THR A 156 23.05 2.55 -6.23
N ALA A 157 22.71 1.94 -5.09
CA ALA A 157 21.60 2.40 -4.23
C ALA A 157 21.81 3.85 -3.78
N ARG A 158 23.06 4.23 -3.46
CA ARG A 158 23.42 5.60 -3.08
C ARG A 158 23.22 6.59 -4.21
N ASP A 159 23.45 6.17 -5.46
CA ASP A 159 23.23 7.06 -6.62
C ASP A 159 21.73 7.27 -6.88
N ARG A 160 20.88 6.29 -6.58
CA ARG A 160 19.44 6.36 -6.84
C ARG A 160 18.68 7.15 -5.79
N ILE A 161 19.14 7.08 -4.50
CA ILE A 161 18.49 7.85 -3.45
C ILE A 161 18.86 9.33 -3.53
N GLY A 162 17.91 10.22 -3.37
CA GLY A 162 18.11 11.67 -3.50
C GLY A 162 18.09 12.20 -4.92
N LYS A 163 18.01 11.33 -5.94
CA LYS A 163 17.93 11.74 -7.35
C LYS A 163 16.56 11.50 -7.94
N ARG A 164 16.07 12.47 -8.71
CA ARG A 164 14.94 12.28 -9.63
C ARG A 164 15.41 11.54 -10.88
N ALA A 165 14.50 10.85 -11.57
CA ALA A 165 14.81 10.26 -12.86
C ALA A 165 15.25 11.36 -13.84
N ALA A 166 16.31 11.09 -14.59
CA ALA A 166 16.67 11.96 -15.71
C ALA A 166 15.59 11.87 -16.78
N SER A 167 15.05 13.02 -17.16
CA SER A 167 14.05 13.19 -18.23
C SER A 167 14.59 12.77 -19.60
#